data_a3588c80265d608d718d67cb4225fa3e
#
_entry.id   a3588c80265d608d718d67cb4225fa3e
#
_cell.length_a   1.000
_cell.length_b   1.000
_cell.length_c   1.000
_cell.angle_alpha   90.00
_cell.angle_beta   90.00
_cell.angle_gamma   90.00
#
_symmetry.space_group_name_H-M   'P 1'
#
loop_
_entity.id
_entity.type
_entity.pdbx_description
1 polymer ?
#
loop_
_entity_poly.entity_id
_entity_poly.type
_entity_poly.pdbx_seq_one_letter_code
_entity_poly.pdbx_strand_id
1 'polypeptide(L)'
;MATSTPTRGAYAKAPREPKKEPDSDRRQLWRSRLWRFDDKASPYAYIAPFFLVFGAFGLYPLLYTGWIALHRVEMTGLDSMEWVGWENFDKILHDPEFWTSVANTFLIGVISTVPQLLMALGLAHLLNYRLRASTFWRTVILTPYATSVASAALVFALVFRADGGLLNWVTGLFGLDPTNWANGHWTSKIAIAVIVIWRWTGYNALIYLAAMQAVPNDLYEAASLDGASRWQQFRKVTIPSLRPTILFTIVISTIGSMQLFGEPLLLEGGALGATGGNENQYETLSIYLYNYGWNLGHLGPAAAVAWAMLALLLIIAAANWIVGRLARTSAA
;
A
#
# COMPACT_ATOMS: atom_id res chain seq x y z
N MET A 1 20.24 82.57 -74.04
CA MET A 1 20.71 83.15 -72.76
C MET A 1 19.68 82.72 -71.68
N ALA A 2 19.95 81.74 -70.86
CA ALA A 2 19.09 81.34 -69.74
C ALA A 2 20.02 81.00 -68.58
N THR A 3 19.97 81.79 -67.56
CA THR A 3 20.73 81.63 -66.33
C THR A 3 20.00 80.72 -65.41
N SER A 4 20.63 79.58 -65.05
CA SER A 4 20.13 78.64 -64.08
C SER A 4 20.53 79.04 -62.64
N THR A 5 19.58 79.18 -61.73
CA THR A 5 19.76 79.35 -60.29
C THR A 5 19.90 78.02 -59.60
N PRO A 6 20.86 77.78 -58.65
CA PRO A 6 20.99 76.50 -57.94
C PRO A 6 20.02 76.48 -56.77
N THR A 7 19.24 75.42 -56.68
CA THR A 7 18.35 75.02 -55.55
C THR A 7 19.16 74.55 -54.35
N ARG A 8 18.95 75.21 -53.18
CA ARG A 8 19.48 74.85 -51.87
C ARG A 8 18.98 73.50 -51.48
N GLY A 9 19.88 72.51 -51.21
CA GLY A 9 19.59 71.21 -50.69
C GLY A 9 19.03 71.29 -49.27
N ALA A 10 17.89 70.65 -49.05
CA ALA A 10 17.30 70.44 -47.75
C ALA A 10 18.07 69.32 -47.02
N TYR A 11 18.75 69.71 -45.95
CA TYR A 11 19.32 68.72 -45.01
C TYR A 11 18.19 67.97 -44.30
N ALA A 12 17.97 66.74 -44.62
CA ALA A 12 17.09 65.83 -43.89
C ALA A 12 17.65 65.62 -42.46
N LYS A 13 16.90 66.05 -41.44
CA LYS A 13 17.21 65.73 -40.04
C LYS A 13 17.21 64.23 -39.84
N ALA A 14 18.33 63.68 -39.40
CA ALA A 14 18.41 62.29 -38.96
C ALA A 14 17.33 61.99 -37.88
N PRO A 15 16.74 60.76 -37.92
CA PRO A 15 15.76 60.38 -36.92
C PRO A 15 16.40 60.43 -35.52
N ARG A 16 15.81 61.13 -34.61
CA ARG A 16 16.20 61.14 -33.19
C ARG A 16 15.97 59.72 -32.65
N GLU A 17 17.05 59.04 -32.22
CA GLU A 17 16.94 57.80 -31.46
C GLU A 17 16.05 58.06 -30.22
N PRO A 18 15.08 57.17 -29.95
CA PRO A 18 14.25 57.29 -28.76
C PRO A 18 15.14 57.23 -27.53
N LYS A 19 15.15 58.27 -26.70
CA LYS A 19 15.78 58.24 -25.38
C LYS A 19 15.21 57.07 -24.59
N LYS A 20 16.01 56.04 -24.34
CA LYS A 20 15.68 54.95 -23.40
C LYS A 20 15.43 55.61 -22.03
N GLU A 21 14.19 55.54 -21.55
CA GLU A 21 13.85 55.95 -20.18
C GLU A 21 14.59 55.06 -19.18
N PRO A 22 15.36 55.60 -18.23
CA PRO A 22 16.14 54.81 -17.26
C PRO A 22 15.25 53.96 -16.32
N ASP A 23 13.94 54.22 -16.31
CA ASP A 23 12.96 53.47 -15.52
C ASP A 23 12.52 52.13 -16.17
N SER A 24 12.67 52.05 -17.51
CA SER A 24 12.37 50.80 -18.25
C SER A 24 13.40 49.68 -17.97
N ASP A 25 14.66 50.04 -17.82
CA ASP A 25 15.74 49.09 -17.56
C ASP A 25 15.67 48.52 -16.10
N ARG A 26 15.31 49.39 -15.15
CA ARG A 26 15.07 48.93 -13.75
C ARG A 26 13.87 47.98 -13.68
N ARG A 27 12.78 48.27 -14.33
CA ARG A 27 11.57 47.42 -14.37
C ARG A 27 11.86 46.08 -15.07
N GLN A 28 12.65 46.10 -16.14
CA GLN A 28 13.07 44.83 -16.84
C GLN A 28 14.00 43.98 -15.97
N LEU A 29 14.95 44.61 -15.23
CA LEU A 29 15.85 43.88 -14.31
C LEU A 29 15.08 43.28 -13.11
N TRP A 30 14.08 44.03 -12.58
CA TRP A 30 13.21 43.48 -11.52
C TRP A 30 12.34 42.34 -12.04
N ARG A 31 11.76 42.45 -13.22
CA ARG A 31 11.00 41.39 -13.87
C ARG A 31 11.88 40.17 -14.13
N SER A 32 13.05 40.31 -14.66
CA SER A 32 13.97 39.18 -14.95
C SER A 32 14.48 38.52 -13.68
N ARG A 33 14.62 39.22 -12.54
CA ARG A 33 14.92 38.63 -11.23
C ARG A 33 13.71 37.89 -10.66
N LEU A 34 12.51 38.47 -10.78
CA LEU A 34 11.26 37.81 -10.37
C LEU A 34 11.02 36.53 -11.18
N TRP A 35 11.20 36.55 -12.50
CA TRP A 35 11.08 35.36 -13.35
C TRP A 35 12.10 34.28 -12.98
N ARG A 36 13.35 34.64 -12.72
CA ARG A 36 14.36 33.68 -12.27
C ARG A 36 14.11 33.12 -10.86
N PHE A 37 13.45 33.90 -10.01
CA PHE A 37 13.03 33.46 -8.68
C PHE A 37 11.81 32.55 -8.79
N ASP A 38 10.88 32.88 -9.67
CA ASP A 38 9.69 32.10 -9.97
C ASP A 38 10.05 30.75 -10.58
N ASP A 39 10.93 30.72 -11.59
CA ASP A 39 11.40 29.46 -12.20
C ASP A 39 12.06 28.50 -11.20
N LYS A 40 12.76 29.01 -10.18
CA LYS A 40 13.42 28.21 -9.15
C LYS A 40 12.52 27.87 -7.96
N ALA A 41 11.68 28.81 -7.53
CA ALA A 41 10.83 28.66 -6.35
C ALA A 41 9.48 28.01 -6.66
N SER A 42 8.96 28.22 -7.85
CA SER A 42 7.65 27.71 -8.29
C SER A 42 7.50 26.20 -8.13
N PRO A 43 8.45 25.33 -8.56
CA PRO A 43 8.33 23.89 -8.34
C PRO A 43 8.19 23.52 -6.85
N TYR A 44 8.96 24.19 -5.99
CA TYR A 44 8.90 23.96 -4.55
C TYR A 44 7.61 24.51 -3.93
N ALA A 45 7.12 25.64 -4.39
CA ALA A 45 5.87 26.24 -3.94
C ALA A 45 4.67 25.34 -4.27
N TYR A 46 4.64 24.69 -5.45
CA TYR A 46 3.58 23.77 -5.83
C TYR A 46 3.58 22.47 -5.02
N ILE A 47 4.75 21.98 -4.62
CA ILE A 47 4.84 20.76 -3.79
C ILE A 47 4.82 21.05 -2.29
N ALA A 48 5.06 22.30 -1.86
CA ALA A 48 5.11 22.69 -0.45
C ALA A 48 3.84 22.31 0.34
N PRO A 49 2.60 22.53 -0.15
CA PRO A 49 1.40 22.14 0.59
C PRO A 49 1.38 20.64 0.94
N PHE A 50 1.80 19.78 0.01
CA PHE A 50 1.92 18.36 0.28
C PHE A 50 2.94 18.06 1.40
N PHE A 51 4.14 18.66 1.31
CA PHE A 51 5.18 18.42 2.32
C PHE A 51 4.85 19.01 3.68
N LEU A 52 4.12 20.13 3.73
CA LEU A 52 3.63 20.70 5.00
C LEU A 52 2.62 19.76 5.68
N VAL A 53 1.64 19.26 4.92
CA VAL A 53 0.66 18.31 5.44
C VAL A 53 1.34 16.99 5.82
N PHE A 54 2.23 16.46 4.99
CA PHE A 54 3.00 15.27 5.29
C PHE A 54 3.90 15.45 6.52
N GLY A 55 4.55 16.63 6.65
CA GLY A 55 5.37 16.95 7.82
C GLY A 55 4.57 16.98 9.12
N ALA A 56 3.39 17.61 9.09
CA ALA A 56 2.54 17.75 10.26
C ALA A 56 1.82 16.45 10.66
N PHE A 57 1.31 15.69 9.69
CA PHE A 57 0.44 14.53 9.96
C PHE A 57 1.10 13.17 9.69
N GLY A 58 2.23 13.14 9.02
CA GLY A 58 2.99 11.92 8.75
C GLY A 58 4.29 11.88 9.55
N LEU A 59 5.20 12.83 9.26
CA LEU A 59 6.54 12.80 9.83
C LEU A 59 6.56 13.12 11.32
N TYR A 60 5.82 14.15 11.76
CA TYR A 60 5.77 14.53 13.18
C TYR A 60 5.23 13.39 14.07
N PRO A 61 4.06 12.75 13.80
CA PRO A 61 3.59 11.63 14.60
C PRO A 61 4.55 10.44 14.58
N LEU A 62 5.19 10.16 13.44
CA LEU A 62 6.18 9.10 13.33
C LEU A 62 7.38 9.35 14.27
N LEU A 63 7.97 10.55 14.22
CA LEU A 63 9.10 10.91 15.09
C LEU A 63 8.68 10.95 16.56
N TYR A 64 7.48 11.46 16.85
CA TYR A 64 6.93 11.51 18.20
C TYR A 64 6.70 10.10 18.78
N THR A 65 6.18 9.16 17.96
CA THR A 65 6.07 7.76 18.35
C THR A 65 7.46 7.15 18.65
N GLY A 66 8.49 7.50 17.88
CA GLY A 66 9.87 7.08 18.15
C GLY A 66 10.39 7.66 19.47
N TRP A 67 10.03 8.89 19.77
CA TRP A 67 10.37 9.52 21.05
C TRP A 67 9.66 8.84 22.23
N ILE A 68 8.36 8.51 22.10
CA ILE A 68 7.59 7.72 23.08
C ILE A 68 8.21 6.34 23.28
N ALA A 69 8.69 5.69 22.24
CA ALA A 69 9.32 4.37 22.32
C ALA A 69 10.58 4.34 23.22
N LEU A 70 11.22 5.50 23.40
CA LEU A 70 12.41 5.68 24.27
C LEU A 70 12.07 6.15 25.69
N HIS A 71 10.76 6.31 26.00
CA HIS A 71 10.30 6.76 27.29
C HIS A 71 9.36 5.74 27.92
N ARG A 72 9.33 5.70 29.25
CA ARG A 72 8.28 5.02 30.00
C ARG A 72 7.08 5.96 30.04
N VAL A 73 6.02 5.59 29.31
CA VAL A 73 4.78 6.38 29.21
C VAL A 73 3.62 5.45 29.43
N GLU A 74 2.76 5.81 30.39
CA GLU A 74 1.52 5.12 30.67
C GLU A 74 0.32 6.00 30.28
N MET A 75 -0.77 5.38 29.81
CA MET A 75 -1.96 6.09 29.37
C MET A 75 -2.59 6.92 30.50
N THR A 76 -2.47 6.48 31.75
CA THR A 76 -3.04 7.15 32.93
C THR A 76 -2.13 8.24 33.52
N GLY A 77 -0.89 8.36 33.04
CA GLY A 77 0.12 9.26 33.58
C GLY A 77 0.97 9.93 32.50
N LEU A 78 0.31 10.59 31.55
CA LEU A 78 1.01 11.27 30.42
C LEU A 78 1.98 12.38 30.88
N ASP A 79 1.82 12.88 32.12
CA ASP A 79 2.68 13.90 32.72
C ASP A 79 4.01 13.33 33.27
N SER A 80 4.12 12.01 33.45
CA SER A 80 5.30 11.34 34.01
C SER A 80 6.05 10.56 32.92
N MET A 81 6.72 11.28 32.00
CA MET A 81 7.55 10.68 30.96
C MET A 81 8.98 10.54 31.45
N GLU A 82 9.38 9.30 31.74
CA GLU A 82 10.74 8.98 32.16
C GLU A 82 11.54 8.45 30.97
N TRP A 83 12.71 9.01 30.72
CA TRP A 83 13.61 8.51 29.68
C TRP A 83 14.22 7.18 30.09
N VAL A 84 13.93 6.11 29.35
CA VAL A 84 14.43 4.75 29.61
C VAL A 84 15.31 4.20 28.45
N GLY A 85 15.56 5.02 27.44
CA GLY A 85 16.39 4.62 26.29
C GLY A 85 15.81 3.38 25.59
N TRP A 86 16.62 2.32 25.47
CA TRP A 86 16.26 1.11 24.74
C TRP A 86 15.48 0.06 25.56
N GLU A 87 15.14 0.32 26.82
CA GLU A 87 14.47 -0.64 27.72
C GLU A 87 13.15 -1.20 27.12
N ASN A 88 12.36 -0.36 26.46
CA ASN A 88 11.12 -0.81 25.83
C ASN A 88 11.37 -1.80 24.68
N PHE A 89 12.41 -1.56 23.90
CA PHE A 89 12.82 -2.49 22.83
C PHE A 89 13.37 -3.79 23.40
N ASP A 90 14.19 -3.72 24.43
CA ASP A 90 14.71 -4.89 25.11
C ASP A 90 13.59 -5.74 25.69
N LYS A 91 12.61 -5.11 26.35
CA LYS A 91 11.43 -5.76 26.89
C LYS A 91 10.65 -6.53 25.84
N ILE A 92 10.30 -5.91 24.69
CA ILE A 92 9.53 -6.59 23.65
C ILE A 92 10.34 -7.67 22.94
N LEU A 93 11.65 -7.50 22.75
CA LEU A 93 12.50 -8.49 22.07
C LEU A 93 12.75 -9.74 22.92
N HIS A 94 12.64 -9.65 24.24
CA HIS A 94 12.71 -10.78 25.17
C HIS A 94 11.33 -11.39 25.50
N ASP A 95 10.25 -10.79 25.01
CA ASP A 95 8.89 -11.31 25.21
C ASP A 95 8.59 -12.43 24.19
N PRO A 96 8.30 -13.67 24.65
CA PRO A 96 7.93 -14.77 23.76
C PRO A 96 6.65 -14.49 22.95
N GLU A 97 5.70 -13.70 23.50
CA GLU A 97 4.45 -13.35 22.82
C GLU A 97 4.71 -12.45 21.61
N PHE A 98 5.70 -11.56 21.70
CA PHE A 98 6.12 -10.76 20.55
C PHE A 98 6.52 -11.63 19.35
N TRP A 99 7.37 -12.64 19.58
CA TRP A 99 7.82 -13.54 18.52
C TRP A 99 6.73 -14.45 17.99
N THR A 100 5.81 -14.86 18.85
CA THR A 100 4.59 -15.58 18.46
C THR A 100 3.74 -14.70 17.53
N SER A 101 3.55 -13.43 17.87
CA SER A 101 2.82 -12.46 17.04
C SER A 101 3.52 -12.17 15.71
N VAL A 102 4.86 -12.10 15.71
CA VAL A 102 5.67 -12.01 14.47
C VAL A 102 5.41 -13.23 13.59
N ALA A 103 5.54 -14.43 14.15
CA ALA A 103 5.34 -15.68 13.41
C ALA A 103 3.91 -15.81 12.87
N ASN A 104 2.91 -15.50 13.69
CA ASN A 104 1.50 -15.52 13.28
C ASN A 104 1.23 -14.52 12.15
N THR A 105 1.72 -13.28 12.27
CA THR A 105 1.54 -12.25 11.24
C THR A 105 2.13 -12.70 9.92
N PHE A 106 3.37 -13.23 9.95
CA PHE A 106 4.03 -13.73 8.75
C PHE A 106 3.31 -14.94 8.16
N LEU A 107 2.91 -15.89 8.98
CA LEU A 107 2.24 -17.10 8.54
C LEU A 107 0.87 -16.80 7.93
N ILE A 108 0.02 -16.01 8.61
CA ILE A 108 -1.28 -15.58 8.08
C ILE A 108 -1.06 -14.76 6.80
N GLY A 109 -0.04 -13.90 6.78
CA GLY A 109 0.34 -13.14 5.59
C GLY A 109 0.64 -14.02 4.38
N VAL A 110 1.44 -15.08 4.55
CA VAL A 110 1.79 -16.00 3.46
C VAL A 110 0.59 -16.82 3.00
N ILE A 111 -0.14 -17.46 3.94
CA ILE A 111 -1.28 -18.31 3.60
C ILE A 111 -2.48 -17.54 3.04
N SER A 112 -2.56 -16.22 3.27
CA SER A 112 -3.56 -15.36 2.63
C SER A 112 -3.08 -14.78 1.31
N THR A 113 -1.88 -14.18 1.27
CA THR A 113 -1.39 -13.41 0.10
C THR A 113 -1.10 -14.32 -1.09
N VAL A 114 -0.48 -15.48 -0.89
CA VAL A 114 -0.11 -16.35 -2.02
C VAL A 114 -1.34 -16.86 -2.77
N PRO A 115 -2.33 -17.51 -2.12
CA PRO A 115 -3.55 -17.93 -2.83
C PRO A 115 -4.33 -16.77 -3.42
N GLN A 116 -4.43 -15.65 -2.69
CA GLN A 116 -5.11 -14.43 -3.13
C GLN A 116 -4.56 -13.91 -4.45
N LEU A 117 -3.23 -13.76 -4.59
CA LEU A 117 -2.62 -13.23 -5.81
C LEU A 117 -2.73 -14.21 -6.98
N LEU A 118 -2.63 -15.53 -6.71
CA LEU A 118 -2.85 -16.56 -7.73
C LEU A 118 -4.31 -16.56 -8.22
N MET A 119 -5.28 -16.49 -7.31
CA MET A 119 -6.70 -16.39 -7.65
C MET A 119 -7.00 -15.09 -8.41
N ALA A 120 -6.41 -13.97 -7.98
CA ALA A 120 -6.53 -12.68 -8.65
C ALA A 120 -6.02 -12.72 -10.10
N LEU A 121 -4.86 -13.35 -10.31
CA LEU A 121 -4.29 -13.53 -11.66
C LEU A 121 -5.18 -14.41 -12.55
N GLY A 122 -5.72 -15.50 -11.99
CA GLY A 122 -6.67 -16.38 -12.67
C GLY A 122 -7.97 -15.65 -13.03
N LEU A 123 -8.55 -14.91 -12.09
CA LEU A 123 -9.76 -14.11 -12.34
C LEU A 123 -9.51 -13.00 -13.37
N ALA A 124 -8.39 -12.31 -13.31
CA ALA A 124 -8.01 -11.31 -14.30
C ALA A 124 -7.91 -11.93 -15.70
N HIS A 125 -7.29 -13.10 -15.81
CA HIS A 125 -7.19 -13.83 -17.07
C HIS A 125 -8.58 -14.19 -17.63
N LEU A 126 -9.51 -14.66 -16.80
CA LEU A 126 -10.88 -14.97 -17.20
C LEU A 126 -11.64 -13.71 -17.63
N LEU A 127 -11.49 -12.59 -16.91
CA LEU A 127 -12.11 -11.31 -17.21
C LEU A 127 -11.53 -10.60 -18.43
N ASN A 128 -10.34 -10.98 -18.87
CA ASN A 128 -9.68 -10.40 -20.04
C ASN A 128 -10.31 -10.89 -21.37
N TYR A 129 -11.08 -11.97 -21.34
CA TYR A 129 -11.87 -12.38 -22.50
C TYR A 129 -13.07 -11.43 -22.73
N ARG A 130 -13.58 -11.42 -23.97
CA ARG A 130 -14.81 -10.67 -24.32
C ARG A 130 -16.03 -11.31 -23.65
N LEU A 131 -16.31 -10.92 -22.42
CA LEU A 131 -17.46 -11.39 -21.66
C LEU A 131 -18.69 -10.51 -21.92
N ARG A 132 -19.86 -11.14 -22.05
CA ARG A 132 -21.13 -10.42 -21.95
C ARG A 132 -21.26 -9.85 -20.53
N ALA A 133 -21.74 -8.61 -20.39
CA ALA A 133 -21.88 -7.92 -19.11
C ALA A 133 -20.55 -7.78 -18.31
N SER A 134 -19.43 -7.48 -18.98
CA SER A 134 -18.10 -7.36 -18.35
C SER A 134 -18.09 -6.38 -17.16
N THR A 135 -18.82 -5.27 -17.24
CA THR A 135 -18.95 -4.29 -16.15
C THR A 135 -19.61 -4.92 -14.91
N PHE A 136 -20.67 -5.71 -15.09
CA PHE A 136 -21.32 -6.40 -13.97
C PHE A 136 -20.34 -7.32 -13.23
N TRP A 137 -19.61 -8.17 -13.95
CA TRP A 137 -18.64 -9.07 -13.34
C TRP A 137 -17.52 -8.34 -12.61
N ARG A 138 -17.02 -7.25 -13.18
CA ARG A 138 -16.01 -6.40 -12.52
C ARG A 138 -16.54 -5.79 -11.22
N THR A 139 -17.79 -5.32 -11.21
CA THR A 139 -18.43 -4.78 -10.00
C THR A 139 -18.62 -5.86 -8.94
N VAL A 140 -19.13 -7.03 -9.30
CA VAL A 140 -19.36 -8.15 -8.37
C VAL A 140 -18.05 -8.59 -7.70
N ILE A 141 -16.97 -8.71 -8.48
CA ILE A 141 -15.65 -9.13 -7.95
C ILE A 141 -15.03 -8.06 -7.05
N LEU A 142 -15.34 -6.77 -7.29
CA LEU A 142 -14.84 -5.66 -6.47
C LEU A 142 -15.66 -5.45 -5.18
N THR A 143 -16.92 -5.89 -5.14
CA THR A 143 -17.83 -5.69 -4.00
C THR A 143 -17.25 -6.13 -2.65
N PRO A 144 -16.57 -7.29 -2.53
CA PRO A 144 -15.94 -7.70 -1.27
C PRO A 144 -14.95 -6.67 -0.73
N TYR A 145 -14.14 -6.07 -1.58
CA TYR A 145 -13.17 -5.04 -1.20
C TYR A 145 -13.85 -3.76 -0.69
N ALA A 146 -14.99 -3.38 -1.28
CA ALA A 146 -15.76 -2.21 -0.87
C ALA A 146 -16.50 -2.41 0.46
N THR A 147 -16.63 -3.65 0.93
CA THR A 147 -17.27 -3.96 2.21
C THR A 147 -16.37 -3.55 3.38
N SER A 148 -16.94 -2.95 4.44
CA SER A 148 -16.15 -2.60 5.63
C SER A 148 -15.56 -3.84 6.30
N VAL A 149 -14.35 -3.70 6.86
CA VAL A 149 -13.66 -4.80 7.59
C VAL A 149 -14.57 -5.36 8.68
N ALA A 150 -15.21 -4.48 9.46
CA ALA A 150 -16.09 -4.88 10.56
C ALA A 150 -17.29 -5.71 10.07
N SER A 151 -17.97 -5.25 9.01
CA SER A 151 -19.10 -5.99 8.46
C SER A 151 -18.69 -7.35 7.89
N ALA A 152 -17.57 -7.40 7.17
CA ALA A 152 -17.03 -8.66 6.65
C ALA A 152 -16.68 -9.62 7.78
N ALA A 153 -15.91 -9.17 8.78
CA ALA A 153 -15.47 -10.01 9.88
C ALA A 153 -16.66 -10.55 10.70
N LEU A 154 -17.69 -9.74 10.99
CA LEU A 154 -18.90 -10.19 11.67
C LEU A 154 -19.68 -11.26 10.89
N VAL A 155 -19.81 -11.09 9.56
CA VAL A 155 -20.44 -12.10 8.71
C VAL A 155 -19.63 -13.39 8.73
N PHE A 156 -18.33 -13.31 8.60
CA PHE A 156 -17.46 -14.49 8.61
C PHE A 156 -17.39 -15.14 10.01
N ALA A 157 -17.48 -14.37 11.09
CA ALA A 157 -17.61 -14.93 12.43
C ALA A 157 -18.84 -15.84 12.57
N LEU A 158 -19.95 -15.48 11.92
CA LEU A 158 -21.15 -16.35 11.87
C LEU A 158 -20.92 -17.56 10.96
N VAL A 159 -20.20 -17.41 9.84
CA VAL A 159 -19.87 -18.50 8.92
C VAL A 159 -18.98 -19.53 9.60
N PHE A 160 -17.99 -19.09 10.38
CA PHE A 160 -16.99 -19.91 11.07
C PHE A 160 -17.40 -20.34 12.49
N ARG A 161 -18.58 -20.01 12.93
CA ARG A 161 -19.07 -20.37 14.27
C ARG A 161 -19.04 -21.89 14.47
N ALA A 162 -18.55 -22.35 15.63
CA ALA A 162 -18.46 -23.77 15.94
C ALA A 162 -19.84 -24.43 15.97
N ASP A 163 -20.79 -23.82 16.68
CA ASP A 163 -22.16 -24.30 16.80
C ASP A 163 -23.08 -23.58 15.80
N GLY A 164 -23.63 -24.32 14.84
CA GLY A 164 -24.57 -23.80 13.86
C GLY A 164 -23.96 -22.88 12.79
N GLY A 165 -22.63 -22.82 12.66
CA GLY A 165 -21.95 -22.07 11.62
C GLY A 165 -22.19 -22.68 10.23
N LEU A 166 -22.30 -21.81 9.22
CA LEU A 166 -22.59 -22.24 7.84
C LEU A 166 -21.54 -23.23 7.31
N LEU A 167 -20.26 -23.01 7.64
CA LEU A 167 -19.19 -23.87 7.16
C LEU A 167 -19.27 -25.28 7.79
N ASN A 168 -19.54 -25.37 9.10
CA ASN A 168 -19.74 -26.63 9.78
C ASN A 168 -21.02 -27.34 9.32
N TRP A 169 -22.06 -26.60 8.96
CA TRP A 169 -23.24 -27.18 8.33
C TRP A 169 -22.92 -27.82 6.97
N VAL A 170 -22.16 -27.11 6.13
CA VAL A 170 -21.73 -27.64 4.81
C VAL A 170 -20.80 -28.87 4.98
N THR A 171 -19.81 -28.80 5.85
CA THR A 171 -18.87 -29.93 6.07
C THR A 171 -19.57 -31.13 6.70
N GLY A 172 -20.59 -30.90 7.54
CA GLY A 172 -21.46 -31.95 8.11
C GLY A 172 -22.26 -32.71 7.05
N LEU A 173 -22.60 -32.09 5.91
CA LEU A 173 -23.24 -32.81 4.78
C LEU A 173 -22.32 -33.89 4.17
N PHE A 174 -21.01 -33.76 4.34
CA PHE A 174 -19.99 -34.72 3.92
C PHE A 174 -19.56 -35.67 5.04
N GLY A 175 -20.24 -35.64 6.21
CA GLY A 175 -19.94 -36.50 7.35
C GLY A 175 -18.69 -36.09 8.14
N LEU A 176 -18.24 -34.86 8.01
CA LEU A 176 -17.12 -34.33 8.79
C LEU A 176 -17.60 -33.77 10.14
N ASP A 177 -16.83 -34.01 11.18
CA ASP A 177 -17.12 -33.48 12.51
C ASP A 177 -17.04 -31.94 12.56
N PRO A 178 -17.84 -31.27 13.39
CA PRO A 178 -17.78 -29.84 13.57
C PRO A 178 -16.39 -29.40 14.03
N THR A 179 -15.83 -28.42 13.33
CA THR A 179 -14.52 -27.85 13.64
C THR A 179 -14.67 -26.53 14.36
N ASN A 180 -13.90 -26.32 15.42
CA ASN A 180 -13.80 -25.00 16.04
C ASN A 180 -12.79 -24.13 15.25
N TRP A 181 -13.33 -23.33 14.34
CA TRP A 181 -12.55 -22.51 13.41
C TRP A 181 -11.82 -21.36 14.13
N ALA A 182 -12.36 -20.84 15.21
CA ALA A 182 -11.79 -19.72 15.92
C ALA A 182 -10.72 -20.13 16.94
N ASN A 183 -10.86 -21.32 17.59
CA ASN A 183 -10.01 -21.75 18.68
C ASN A 183 -8.95 -22.80 18.31
N GLY A 184 -8.85 -23.22 17.07
CA GLY A 184 -7.80 -24.14 16.63
C GLY A 184 -6.56 -23.39 16.14
N HIS A 185 -5.38 -23.88 16.46
CA HIS A 185 -4.10 -23.22 16.10
C HIS A 185 -3.95 -22.94 14.60
N TRP A 186 -4.36 -23.86 13.74
CA TRP A 186 -4.32 -23.69 12.28
C TRP A 186 -5.64 -23.19 11.71
N THR A 187 -6.76 -23.65 12.27
CA THR A 187 -8.09 -23.33 11.74
C THR A 187 -8.40 -21.84 11.87
N SER A 188 -7.99 -21.19 12.97
CA SER A 188 -8.14 -19.75 13.16
C SER A 188 -7.34 -18.93 12.13
N LYS A 189 -6.10 -19.33 11.86
CA LYS A 189 -5.26 -18.67 10.85
C LYS A 189 -5.84 -18.86 9.44
N ILE A 190 -6.37 -20.05 9.14
CA ILE A 190 -7.04 -20.33 7.87
C ILE A 190 -8.32 -19.51 7.74
N ALA A 191 -9.13 -19.41 8.81
CA ALA A 191 -10.34 -18.61 8.82
C ALA A 191 -10.04 -17.14 8.52
N ILE A 192 -9.04 -16.56 9.17
CA ILE A 192 -8.57 -15.18 8.91
C ILE A 192 -8.09 -15.06 7.47
N ALA A 193 -7.26 -16.01 7.00
CA ALA A 193 -6.75 -15.99 5.63
C ALA A 193 -7.88 -16.02 4.59
N VAL A 194 -8.94 -16.80 4.81
CA VAL A 194 -10.11 -16.84 3.92
C VAL A 194 -10.82 -15.48 3.84
N ILE A 195 -10.97 -14.78 4.96
CA ILE A 195 -11.56 -13.43 4.98
C ILE A 195 -10.70 -12.47 4.14
N VAL A 196 -9.39 -12.50 4.33
CA VAL A 196 -8.43 -11.65 3.59
C VAL A 196 -8.47 -11.99 2.10
N ILE A 197 -8.42 -13.27 1.73
CA ILE A 197 -8.50 -13.73 0.34
C ILE A 197 -9.80 -13.23 -0.31
N TRP A 198 -10.94 -13.44 0.35
CA TRP A 198 -12.24 -13.01 -0.16
C TRP A 198 -12.29 -11.50 -0.42
N ARG A 199 -11.75 -10.69 0.50
CA ARG A 199 -11.79 -9.23 0.38
C ARG A 199 -10.86 -8.70 -0.71
N TRP A 200 -9.61 -9.17 -0.76
CA TRP A 200 -8.56 -8.55 -1.56
C TRP A 200 -8.39 -9.13 -2.96
N THR A 201 -8.88 -10.35 -3.23
CA THR A 201 -8.72 -11.01 -4.52
C THR A 201 -9.27 -10.18 -5.68
N GLY A 202 -10.47 -9.62 -5.52
CA GLY A 202 -11.12 -8.83 -6.57
C GLY A 202 -10.37 -7.54 -6.90
N TYR A 203 -9.86 -6.84 -5.89
CA TYR A 203 -9.06 -5.64 -6.06
C TYR A 203 -7.78 -5.94 -6.87
N ASN A 204 -7.02 -6.95 -6.47
CA ASN A 204 -5.81 -7.35 -7.21
C ASN A 204 -6.13 -7.90 -8.61
N ALA A 205 -7.27 -8.57 -8.80
CA ALA A 205 -7.70 -9.03 -10.11
C ALA A 205 -7.93 -7.86 -11.09
N LEU A 206 -8.50 -6.75 -10.63
CA LEU A 206 -8.68 -5.57 -11.48
C LEU A 206 -7.35 -4.88 -11.80
N ILE A 207 -6.39 -4.85 -10.88
CA ILE A 207 -5.03 -4.34 -11.17
C ILE A 207 -4.38 -5.19 -12.27
N TYR A 208 -4.44 -6.51 -12.14
CA TYR A 208 -3.89 -7.42 -13.16
C TYR A 208 -4.63 -7.30 -14.49
N LEU A 209 -5.95 -7.17 -14.47
CA LEU A 209 -6.76 -6.98 -15.67
C LEU A 209 -6.36 -5.72 -16.42
N ALA A 210 -6.20 -4.59 -15.71
CA ALA A 210 -5.74 -3.33 -16.31
C ALA A 210 -4.35 -3.49 -16.92
N ALA A 211 -3.44 -4.17 -16.23
CA ALA A 211 -2.10 -4.45 -16.75
C ALA A 211 -2.12 -5.39 -17.97
N MET A 212 -3.01 -6.41 -18.00
CA MET A 212 -3.19 -7.29 -19.17
C MET A 212 -3.70 -6.52 -20.38
N GLN A 213 -4.61 -5.56 -20.18
CA GLN A 213 -5.15 -4.74 -21.26
C GLN A 213 -4.15 -3.74 -21.84
N ALA A 214 -3.07 -3.46 -21.12
CA ALA A 214 -1.98 -2.60 -21.61
C ALA A 214 -0.92 -3.37 -22.43
N VAL A 215 -0.97 -4.70 -22.48
CA VAL A 215 -0.05 -5.51 -23.31
C VAL A 215 -0.42 -5.36 -24.78
N PRO A 216 0.54 -5.00 -25.66
CA PRO A 216 0.28 -4.85 -27.10
C PRO A 216 -0.27 -6.14 -27.73
N ASN A 217 -1.33 -6.01 -28.54
CA ASN A 217 -1.95 -7.15 -29.21
C ASN A 217 -1.01 -7.87 -30.19
N ASP A 218 -0.07 -7.14 -30.81
CA ASP A 218 0.91 -7.67 -31.75
C ASP A 218 1.72 -8.83 -31.17
N LEU A 219 1.98 -8.82 -29.83
CA LEU A 219 2.67 -9.92 -29.16
C LEU A 219 1.83 -11.21 -29.14
N TYR A 220 0.51 -11.07 -28.99
CA TYR A 220 -0.39 -12.22 -29.02
C TYR A 220 -0.62 -12.74 -30.45
N GLU A 221 -0.65 -11.84 -31.44
CA GLU A 221 -0.74 -12.18 -32.86
C GLU A 221 0.51 -12.93 -33.33
N ALA A 222 1.69 -12.42 -33.00
CA ALA A 222 2.96 -13.10 -33.29
C ALA A 222 3.03 -14.49 -32.66
N ALA A 223 2.67 -14.61 -31.36
CA ALA A 223 2.63 -15.90 -30.67
C ALA A 223 1.60 -16.86 -31.29
N SER A 224 0.50 -16.35 -31.84
CA SER A 224 -0.50 -17.15 -32.54
C SER A 224 0.02 -17.68 -33.87
N LEU A 225 0.78 -16.87 -34.62
CA LEU A 225 1.43 -17.27 -35.86
C LEU A 225 2.48 -18.36 -35.62
N ASP A 226 3.17 -18.31 -34.47
CA ASP A 226 4.10 -19.34 -34.00
C ASP A 226 3.38 -20.62 -33.48
N GLY A 227 2.05 -20.70 -33.55
CA GLY A 227 1.26 -21.83 -33.11
C GLY A 227 1.06 -21.96 -31.60
N ALA A 228 1.33 -20.89 -30.82
CA ALA A 228 1.17 -20.92 -29.37
C ALA A 228 -0.31 -21.00 -28.96
N SER A 229 -0.66 -22.01 -28.13
CA SER A 229 -1.98 -22.13 -27.53
C SER A 229 -2.24 -20.97 -26.56
N ARG A 230 -3.51 -20.71 -26.20
CA ARG A 230 -3.90 -19.65 -25.23
C ARG A 230 -3.19 -19.78 -23.90
N TRP A 231 -2.97 -20.99 -23.41
CA TRP A 231 -2.21 -21.22 -22.18
C TRP A 231 -0.72 -20.88 -22.32
N GLN A 232 -0.14 -21.19 -23.49
CA GLN A 232 1.25 -20.82 -23.80
C GLN A 232 1.40 -19.30 -23.93
N GLN A 233 0.44 -18.61 -24.57
CA GLN A 233 0.40 -17.14 -24.63
C GLN A 233 0.29 -16.54 -23.22
N PHE A 234 -0.59 -17.06 -22.36
CA PHE A 234 -0.71 -16.61 -20.97
C PHE A 234 0.62 -16.76 -20.22
N ARG A 235 1.25 -17.94 -20.30
CA ARG A 235 2.48 -18.23 -19.56
C ARG A 235 3.72 -17.50 -20.13
N LYS A 236 3.83 -17.39 -21.46
CA LYS A 236 5.03 -16.89 -22.13
C LYS A 236 4.95 -15.42 -22.55
N VAL A 237 3.75 -14.85 -22.69
CA VAL A 237 3.55 -13.45 -23.06
C VAL A 237 2.96 -12.68 -21.88
N THR A 238 1.78 -13.10 -21.38
CA THR A 238 1.06 -12.35 -20.36
C THR A 238 1.84 -12.28 -19.03
N ILE A 239 2.18 -13.41 -18.41
CA ILE A 239 2.88 -13.41 -17.11
C ILE A 239 4.20 -12.63 -17.15
N PRO A 240 5.09 -12.81 -18.14
CA PRO A 240 6.32 -12.02 -18.24
C PRO A 240 6.07 -10.51 -18.40
N SER A 241 5.07 -10.12 -19.18
CA SER A 241 4.68 -8.71 -19.35
C SER A 241 4.13 -8.09 -18.05
N LEU A 242 3.48 -8.90 -17.20
CA LEU A 242 2.93 -8.47 -15.94
C LEU A 242 3.93 -8.49 -14.77
N ARG A 243 5.16 -8.93 -14.94
CA ARG A 243 6.17 -9.01 -13.87
C ARG A 243 6.26 -7.75 -13.00
N PRO A 244 6.32 -6.52 -13.56
CA PRO A 244 6.37 -5.31 -12.73
C PRO A 244 5.12 -5.15 -11.86
N THR A 245 3.94 -5.43 -12.40
CA THR A 245 2.66 -5.34 -11.68
C THR A 245 2.53 -6.42 -10.62
N ILE A 246 2.99 -7.66 -10.91
CA ILE A 246 3.02 -8.76 -9.94
C ILE A 246 3.94 -8.40 -8.76
N LEU A 247 5.14 -7.89 -9.01
CA LEU A 247 6.05 -7.45 -7.96
C LEU A 247 5.44 -6.32 -7.13
N PHE A 248 4.79 -5.36 -7.76
CA PHE A 248 4.08 -4.28 -7.08
C PHE A 248 2.97 -4.83 -6.16
N THR A 249 2.13 -5.73 -6.65
CA THR A 249 1.04 -6.30 -5.85
C THR A 249 1.55 -7.19 -4.71
N ILE A 250 2.66 -7.92 -4.89
CA ILE A 250 3.32 -8.66 -3.82
C ILE A 250 3.74 -7.71 -2.70
N VAL A 251 4.42 -6.61 -3.04
CA VAL A 251 4.87 -5.63 -2.04
C VAL A 251 3.68 -5.02 -1.28
N ILE A 252 2.66 -4.54 -2.00
CA ILE A 252 1.49 -3.92 -1.37
C ILE A 252 0.70 -4.92 -0.51
N SER A 253 0.50 -6.15 -0.99
CA SER A 253 -0.19 -7.19 -0.22
C SER A 253 0.62 -7.63 1.01
N THR A 254 1.95 -7.67 0.92
CA THR A 254 2.82 -7.95 2.07
C THR A 254 2.71 -6.86 3.12
N ILE A 255 2.74 -5.58 2.72
CA ILE A 255 2.54 -4.46 3.65
C ILE A 255 1.16 -4.56 4.32
N GLY A 256 0.11 -4.83 3.54
CA GLY A 256 -1.24 -4.99 4.07
C GLY A 256 -1.37 -6.16 5.06
N SER A 257 -0.73 -7.29 4.79
CA SER A 257 -0.76 -8.46 5.68
C SER A 257 -0.02 -8.24 6.99
N MET A 258 1.07 -7.44 6.99
CA MET A 258 1.79 -7.08 8.21
C MET A 258 0.98 -6.14 9.12
N GLN A 259 0.01 -5.41 8.57
CA GLN A 259 -0.86 -4.47 9.29
C GLN A 259 -2.24 -5.08 9.59
N LEU A 260 -2.38 -6.39 9.47
CA LEU A 260 -3.65 -7.08 9.68
C LEU A 260 -4.12 -6.97 11.13
N PHE A 261 -5.28 -6.31 11.33
CA PHE A 261 -5.83 -6.02 12.64
C PHE A 261 -7.31 -6.36 12.75
N GLY A 262 -8.14 -5.85 11.86
CA GLY A 262 -9.60 -5.91 11.99
C GLY A 262 -10.18 -7.30 11.82
N GLU A 263 -9.69 -8.08 10.87
CA GLU A 263 -10.14 -9.44 10.59
C GLU A 263 -9.88 -10.39 11.78
N PRO A 264 -8.65 -10.46 12.34
CA PRO A 264 -8.42 -11.29 13.52
C PRO A 264 -9.11 -10.74 14.78
N LEU A 265 -9.14 -9.42 15.00
CA LEU A 265 -9.79 -8.81 16.17
C LEU A 265 -11.27 -9.18 16.28
N LEU A 266 -11.98 -9.24 15.16
CA LEU A 266 -13.42 -9.43 15.11
C LEU A 266 -13.85 -10.89 14.86
N LEU A 267 -12.91 -11.81 14.67
CA LEU A 267 -13.20 -13.22 14.39
C LEU A 267 -13.99 -13.89 15.52
N GLU A 268 -13.56 -13.70 16.78
CA GLU A 268 -14.28 -14.17 17.96
C GLU A 268 -15.09 -13.07 18.62
N GLY A 269 -14.73 -11.81 18.38
CA GLY A 269 -15.32 -10.63 19.00
C GLY A 269 -14.95 -10.45 20.48
N GLY A 270 -15.18 -9.26 21.01
CA GLY A 270 -14.98 -8.97 22.43
C GLY A 270 -13.53 -9.11 22.91
N ALA A 271 -13.37 -9.53 24.18
CA ALA A 271 -12.08 -9.61 24.84
C ALA A 271 -11.14 -10.69 24.25
N LEU A 272 -11.67 -11.81 23.76
CA LEU A 272 -10.86 -12.89 23.16
C LEU A 272 -10.25 -12.46 21.82
N GLY A 273 -10.98 -11.72 21.01
CA GLY A 273 -10.43 -11.15 19.77
C GLY A 273 -9.30 -10.17 20.04
N ALA A 274 -9.41 -9.39 21.13
CA ALA A 274 -8.38 -8.41 21.50
C ALA A 274 -7.06 -9.03 21.99
N THR A 275 -7.06 -10.31 22.35
CA THR A 275 -5.85 -11.06 22.75
C THR A 275 -5.37 -12.04 21.67
N GLY A 276 -6.04 -12.09 20.51
CA GLY A 276 -5.65 -13.02 19.45
C GLY A 276 -6.01 -14.49 19.72
N GLY A 277 -7.11 -14.73 20.47
CA GLY A 277 -7.60 -16.04 20.86
C GLY A 277 -7.15 -16.48 22.24
N ASN A 278 -7.56 -17.69 22.67
CA ASN A 278 -7.33 -18.20 24.03
C ASN A 278 -5.85 -18.34 24.41
N GLU A 279 -4.96 -18.61 23.44
CA GLU A 279 -3.53 -18.82 23.66
C GLU A 279 -2.72 -18.00 22.67
N ASN A 280 -3.17 -16.78 22.35
CA ASN A 280 -2.55 -15.90 21.37
C ASN A 280 -2.32 -16.56 20.00
N GLN A 281 -3.13 -17.59 19.69
CA GLN A 281 -2.92 -18.51 18.56
C GLN A 281 -3.01 -17.84 17.20
N TYR A 282 -3.70 -16.69 17.08
CA TYR A 282 -3.76 -15.85 15.88
C TYR A 282 -3.45 -14.39 16.19
N GLU A 283 -2.82 -14.11 17.33
CA GLU A 283 -2.37 -12.77 17.65
C GLU A 283 -1.41 -12.27 16.58
N THR A 284 -1.78 -11.15 15.94
CA THR A 284 -0.90 -10.45 15.01
C THR A 284 -0.12 -9.37 15.72
N LEU A 285 0.96 -8.88 15.10
CA LEU A 285 1.73 -7.75 15.64
C LEU A 285 0.86 -6.51 15.89
N SER A 286 -0.17 -6.29 15.07
CA SER A 286 -1.11 -5.18 15.25
C SER A 286 -2.01 -5.40 16.47
N ILE A 287 -2.42 -6.63 16.77
CA ILE A 287 -3.18 -6.97 17.99
C ILE A 287 -2.27 -6.85 19.21
N TYR A 288 -1.05 -7.39 19.16
CA TYR A 288 -0.07 -7.27 20.22
C TYR A 288 0.21 -5.80 20.57
N LEU A 289 0.42 -4.95 19.56
CA LEU A 289 0.56 -3.51 19.75
C LEU A 289 -0.67 -2.89 20.42
N TYR A 290 -1.88 -3.26 19.95
CA TYR A 290 -3.14 -2.78 20.50
C TYR A 290 -3.31 -3.22 21.95
N ASN A 291 -2.96 -4.47 22.27
CA ASN A 291 -3.02 -5.01 23.61
C ASN A 291 -2.12 -4.23 24.56
N TYR A 292 -0.85 -4.02 24.21
CA TYR A 292 0.08 -3.23 25.02
C TYR A 292 -0.38 -1.77 25.19
N GLY A 293 -0.76 -1.12 24.08
CA GLY A 293 -1.07 0.31 24.08
C GLY A 293 -2.43 0.64 24.69
N TRP A 294 -3.45 -0.15 24.38
CA TRP A 294 -4.84 0.16 24.77
C TRP A 294 -5.32 -0.62 25.97
N ASN A 295 -5.12 -1.93 26.01
CA ASN A 295 -5.64 -2.76 27.11
C ASN A 295 -4.78 -2.63 28.37
N LEU A 296 -3.45 -2.65 28.21
CA LEU A 296 -2.51 -2.53 29.33
C LEU A 296 -2.12 -1.06 29.63
N GLY A 297 -2.36 -0.14 28.70
CA GLY A 297 -2.06 1.28 28.87
C GLY A 297 -0.58 1.63 28.79
N HIS A 298 0.29 0.71 28.34
CA HIS A 298 1.75 0.88 28.23
C HIS A 298 2.14 1.45 26.86
N LEU A 299 2.11 2.78 26.72
CA LEU A 299 2.35 3.46 25.45
C LEU A 299 3.79 3.37 24.97
N GLY A 300 4.79 3.34 25.90
CA GLY A 300 6.20 3.19 25.57
C GLY A 300 6.52 1.88 24.81
N PRO A 301 6.22 0.71 25.41
CA PRO A 301 6.34 -0.58 24.73
C PRO A 301 5.51 -0.69 23.45
N ALA A 302 4.25 -0.19 23.42
CA ALA A 302 3.44 -0.19 22.21
C ALA A 302 4.10 0.60 21.06
N ALA A 303 4.68 1.76 21.37
CA ALA A 303 5.44 2.55 20.41
C ALA A 303 6.70 1.82 19.91
N ALA A 304 7.39 1.07 20.80
CA ALA A 304 8.53 0.23 20.41
C ALA A 304 8.08 -0.89 19.46
N VAL A 305 6.92 -1.53 19.68
CA VAL A 305 6.34 -2.52 18.75
C VAL A 305 6.05 -1.88 17.38
N ALA A 306 5.48 -0.67 17.33
CA ALA A 306 5.22 0.04 16.08
C ALA A 306 6.51 0.27 15.27
N TRP A 307 7.60 0.65 15.94
CA TRP A 307 8.91 0.81 15.31
C TRP A 307 9.54 -0.52 14.89
N ALA A 308 9.36 -1.58 15.67
CA ALA A 308 9.77 -2.93 15.30
C ALA A 308 9.01 -3.42 14.05
N MET A 309 7.69 -3.16 13.96
CA MET A 309 6.89 -3.43 12.76
C MET A 309 7.40 -2.65 11.54
N LEU A 310 7.74 -1.37 11.71
CA LEU A 310 8.33 -0.57 10.63
C LEU A 310 9.67 -1.17 10.18
N ALA A 311 10.53 -1.56 11.10
CA ALA A 311 11.82 -2.19 10.78
C ALA A 311 11.62 -3.51 10.02
N LEU A 312 10.69 -4.37 10.45
CA LEU A 312 10.35 -5.62 9.75
C LEU A 312 9.81 -5.34 8.33
N LEU A 313 8.94 -4.35 8.17
CA LEU A 313 8.43 -3.94 6.85
C LEU A 313 9.55 -3.47 5.92
N LEU A 314 10.50 -2.69 6.44
CA LEU A 314 11.65 -2.23 5.65
C LEU A 314 12.57 -3.39 5.25
N ILE A 315 12.81 -4.36 6.14
CA ILE A 315 13.59 -5.57 5.85
C ILE A 315 12.90 -6.38 4.73
N ILE A 316 11.59 -6.61 4.84
CA ILE A 316 10.83 -7.35 3.83
C ILE A 316 10.79 -6.58 2.50
N ALA A 317 10.61 -5.27 2.53
CA ALA A 317 10.64 -4.43 1.32
C ALA A 317 12.02 -4.49 0.64
N ALA A 318 13.10 -4.44 1.41
CA ALA A 318 14.46 -4.59 0.90
C ALA A 318 14.69 -5.99 0.29
N ALA A 319 14.23 -7.04 0.96
CA ALA A 319 14.29 -8.41 0.44
C ALA A 319 13.52 -8.55 -0.88
N ASN A 320 12.29 -8.04 -0.95
CA ASN A 320 11.49 -8.03 -2.18
C ASN A 320 12.17 -7.25 -3.30
N TRP A 321 12.81 -6.10 -2.99
CA TRP A 321 13.55 -5.32 -3.98
C TRP A 321 14.76 -6.08 -4.52
N ILE A 322 15.53 -6.74 -3.65
CA ILE A 322 16.69 -7.57 -4.04
C ILE A 322 16.25 -8.72 -4.94
N VAL A 323 15.22 -9.47 -4.55
CA VAL A 323 14.66 -10.58 -5.35
C VAL A 323 14.18 -10.08 -6.70
N GLY A 324 13.46 -8.94 -6.74
CA GLY A 324 13.00 -8.32 -7.98
C GLY A 324 14.14 -7.87 -8.90
N ARG A 325 15.27 -7.45 -8.32
CA ARG A 325 16.47 -7.06 -9.09
C ARG A 325 17.19 -8.28 -9.68
N LEU A 326 17.37 -9.33 -8.89
CA LEU A 326 17.97 -10.58 -9.34
C LEU A 326 17.15 -11.25 -10.46
N ALA A 327 15.81 -11.22 -10.34
CA ALA A 327 14.91 -11.75 -11.37
C ALA A 327 14.96 -10.99 -12.70
N ARG A 328 15.42 -9.72 -12.71
CA ARG A 328 15.64 -8.94 -13.94
C ARG A 328 16.96 -9.29 -14.62
N THR A 329 18.02 -9.49 -13.84
CA THR A 329 19.36 -9.83 -14.37
C THR A 329 19.43 -11.25 -14.94
N SER A 330 18.61 -12.18 -14.48
CA SER A 330 18.53 -13.55 -15.02
C SER A 330 17.68 -13.67 -16.30
N ALA A 331 17.01 -12.60 -16.72
CA ALA A 331 16.14 -12.56 -17.90
C ALA A 331 16.73 -11.72 -19.07
N ALA A 332 17.89 -11.10 -18.86
CA ALA A 332 18.71 -10.40 -19.84
C ALA A 332 19.86 -11.30 -20.30
#